data_d94b11a58c0e60b16ec04de02f55d9ac
#
_entry.id   d94b11a58c0e60b16ec04de02f55d9ac
#
_cell.length_a   1.000
_cell.length_b   1.000
_cell.length_c   1.000
_cell.angle_alpha   90.00
_cell.angle_beta   90.00
_cell.angle_gamma   90.00
#
_symmetry.space_group_name_H-M   'P 1'
#
loop_
_entity.id
_entity.type
_entity.pdbx_description
1 polymer ?
#
loop_
_entity_poly.entity_id
_entity_poly.type
_entity_poly.pdbx_seq_one_letter_code
_entity_poly.pdbx_strand_id
1 'polypeptide(L)'
;MKKVEEKVILFIEKHRLIEHGDKILVALSGGPDSVFLLHFLQKYKKKYDAEIAAIHINHKLRGNDANEGEKFCKSYCGALNVPFSCVGVDVDSFAKKNKISFEEAGRILRYEIIENHCRKIGFNKIATGHNLTDNSETV
;
A
#
# COMPACT_ATOMS: atom_id res chain seq x y z
N MET A 1 8.93 16.70 -11.14
CA MET A 1 7.76 15.92 -10.78
C MET A 1 6.88 15.59 -11.97
N LYS A 2 6.52 16.60 -12.75
CA LYS A 2 5.65 16.37 -13.89
C LYS A 2 6.19 15.37 -14.91
N LYS A 3 7.50 15.41 -15.18
CA LYS A 3 8.13 14.45 -16.08
C LYS A 3 8.10 13.03 -15.55
N VAL A 4 8.27 12.90 -14.23
CA VAL A 4 8.22 11.58 -13.59
C VAL A 4 6.81 11.02 -13.69
N GLU A 5 5.81 11.85 -13.44
CA GLU A 5 4.41 11.42 -13.55
C GLU A 5 4.06 11.02 -14.97
N GLU A 6 4.54 11.76 -15.97
CA GLU A 6 4.30 11.42 -17.36
C GLU A 6 4.89 10.07 -17.72
N LYS A 7 6.11 9.79 -17.23
CA LYS A 7 6.75 8.50 -17.46
C LYS A 7 5.98 7.36 -16.80
N VAL A 8 5.47 7.59 -15.59
CA VAL A 8 4.68 6.60 -14.88
C VAL A 8 3.39 6.31 -15.63
N ILE A 9 2.72 7.35 -16.12
CA ILE A 9 1.48 7.18 -16.90
C ILE A 9 1.74 6.36 -18.16
N LEU A 10 2.81 6.68 -18.89
CA LEU A 10 3.17 5.93 -20.09
C LEU A 10 3.45 4.47 -19.77
N PHE A 11 4.14 4.21 -18.67
CA PHE A 11 4.46 2.85 -18.25
C PHE A 11 3.19 2.09 -17.89
N ILE A 12 2.29 2.72 -17.15
CA ILE A 12 1.01 2.13 -16.77
C ILE A 12 0.20 1.77 -18.02
N GLU A 13 0.13 2.68 -18.97
CA GLU A 13 -0.64 2.45 -20.20
C GLU A 13 -0.02 1.37 -21.07
N LYS A 14 1.30 1.37 -21.20
CA LYS A 14 2.00 0.37 -21.99
C LYS A 14 1.77 -1.05 -21.47
N HIS A 15 1.78 -1.21 -20.15
CA HIS A 15 1.66 -2.52 -19.52
C HIS A 15 0.25 -2.82 -19.01
N ARG A 16 -0.68 -1.91 -19.26
CA ARG A 16 -2.07 -2.04 -18.82
C ARG A 16 -2.21 -2.39 -17.35
N LEU A 17 -1.43 -1.69 -16.53
CA LEU A 17 -1.41 -1.95 -15.08
C LEU A 17 -2.69 -1.49 -14.39
N ILE A 18 -3.32 -0.45 -14.91
CA ILE A 18 -4.57 0.06 -14.35
C ILE A 18 -5.61 0.09 -15.46
N GLU A 19 -6.76 -0.53 -15.18
CA GLU A 19 -7.88 -0.53 -16.10
C GLU A 19 -8.99 0.35 -15.54
N HIS A 20 -9.86 0.81 -16.42
CA HIS A 20 -11.00 1.63 -16.00
C HIS A 20 -11.86 0.87 -15.01
N GLY A 21 -12.20 1.54 -13.92
CA GLY A 21 -13.03 0.95 -12.89
C GLY A 21 -12.28 0.17 -11.83
N ASP A 22 -10.95 0.15 -11.89
CA ASP A 22 -10.16 -0.55 -10.88
C ASP A 22 -10.33 0.05 -9.51
N LYS A 23 -10.27 -0.80 -8.50
CA LYS A 23 -10.30 -0.43 -7.09
C LYS A 23 -8.95 -0.84 -6.50
N ILE A 24 -8.14 0.16 -6.16
CA ILE A 24 -6.74 -0.06 -5.81
C ILE A 24 -6.49 0.20 -4.33
N LEU A 25 -5.98 -0.81 -3.64
CA LEU A 25 -5.55 -0.67 -2.25
C LEU A 25 -4.05 -0.41 -2.23
N VAL A 26 -3.65 0.72 -1.68
CA VAL A 26 -2.25 1.11 -1.60
C VAL A 26 -1.68 0.71 -0.25
N ALA A 27 -0.61 -0.06 -0.26
CA ALA A 27 0.12 -0.40 0.96
C ALA A 27 1.05 0.76 1.29
N LEU A 28 0.68 1.54 2.29
CA LEU A 28 1.38 2.78 2.65
C LEU A 28 2.34 2.51 3.81
N SER A 29 3.63 2.50 3.50
CA SER A 29 4.66 2.22 4.50
C SER A 29 5.11 3.46 5.28
N GLY A 30 4.81 4.65 4.76
CA GLY A 30 5.30 5.90 5.31
C GLY A 30 6.59 6.37 4.67
N GLY A 31 7.23 5.52 3.85
CA GLY A 31 8.41 5.92 3.09
C GLY A 31 8.04 6.73 1.86
N PRO A 32 9.04 7.41 1.25
CA PRO A 32 8.77 8.32 0.14
C PRO A 32 8.14 7.66 -1.08
N ASP A 33 8.52 6.41 -1.36
CA ASP A 33 7.98 5.73 -2.54
C ASP A 33 6.50 5.43 -2.40
N SER A 34 6.07 4.96 -1.24
CA SER A 34 4.66 4.64 -1.01
C SER A 34 3.81 5.92 -0.93
N VAL A 35 4.37 6.99 -0.38
CA VAL A 35 3.70 8.28 -0.32
C VAL A 35 3.51 8.85 -1.72
N PHE A 36 4.56 8.79 -2.55
CA PHE A 36 4.46 9.23 -3.94
C PHE A 36 3.40 8.44 -4.70
N LEU A 37 3.40 7.13 -4.52
CA LEU A 37 2.45 6.26 -5.20
C LEU A 37 1.01 6.61 -4.83
N LEU A 38 0.75 6.81 -3.55
CA LEU A 38 -0.58 7.19 -3.09
C LEU A 38 -1.01 8.54 -3.66
N HIS A 39 -0.12 9.50 -3.61
CA HIS A 39 -0.39 10.83 -4.14
C HIS A 39 -0.68 10.77 -5.64
N PHE A 40 0.14 10.03 -6.37
CA PHE A 40 -0.02 9.87 -7.80
C PHE A 40 -1.37 9.23 -8.15
N LEU A 41 -1.70 8.13 -7.50
CA LEU A 41 -2.94 7.43 -7.79
C LEU A 41 -4.17 8.27 -7.43
N GLN A 42 -4.12 8.98 -6.32
CA GLN A 42 -5.23 9.84 -5.93
C GLN A 42 -5.40 11.01 -6.91
N LYS A 43 -4.29 11.56 -7.39
CA LYS A 43 -4.31 12.66 -8.34
C LYS A 43 -4.93 12.25 -9.68
N TYR A 44 -4.63 11.03 -10.13
CA TYR A 44 -5.06 10.57 -11.45
C TYR A 44 -6.22 9.58 -11.39
N LYS A 45 -6.90 9.43 -10.25
CA LYS A 45 -7.96 8.43 -10.14
C LYS A 45 -9.12 8.67 -11.11
N LYS A 46 -9.41 9.90 -11.44
CA LYS A 46 -10.49 10.21 -12.38
C LYS A 46 -10.15 9.77 -13.80
N LYS A 47 -8.87 9.88 -14.17
CA LYS A 47 -8.40 9.45 -15.48
C LYS A 47 -8.68 7.97 -15.72
N TYR A 48 -8.57 7.16 -14.67
CA TYR A 48 -8.77 5.72 -14.75
C TYR A 48 -10.12 5.26 -14.20
N ASP A 49 -10.94 6.20 -13.77
CA ASP A 49 -12.20 5.88 -13.10
C ASP A 49 -11.96 4.91 -11.95
N ALA A 50 -10.92 5.16 -11.19
CA ALA A 50 -10.45 4.26 -10.14
C ALA A 50 -10.90 4.72 -8.75
N GLU A 51 -11.04 3.75 -7.85
CA GLU A 51 -11.22 4.02 -6.43
C GLU A 51 -9.91 3.70 -5.72
N ILE A 52 -9.53 4.53 -4.76
CA ILE A 52 -8.27 4.40 -4.04
C ILE A 52 -8.54 4.30 -2.55
N ALA A 53 -7.89 3.35 -1.90
CA ALA A 53 -7.89 3.23 -0.44
C ALA A 53 -6.47 2.90 -0.01
N ALA A 54 -6.16 3.11 1.25
CA ALA A 54 -4.83 2.86 1.77
C ALA A 54 -4.87 1.99 3.02
N ILE A 55 -3.84 1.20 3.20
CA ILE A 55 -3.65 0.40 4.41
C ILE A 55 -2.22 0.57 4.90
N HIS A 56 -2.07 0.71 6.21
CA HIS A 56 -0.76 0.76 6.86
C HIS A 56 -0.69 -0.38 7.86
N ILE A 57 0.44 -1.08 7.88
CA ILE A 57 0.64 -2.16 8.83
C ILE A 57 1.64 -1.69 9.88
N ASN A 58 1.20 -1.66 11.12
CA ASN A 58 2.04 -1.29 12.24
C ASN A 58 2.63 -2.58 12.82
N HIS A 59 3.93 -2.77 12.66
CA HIS A 59 4.62 -3.97 13.12
C HIS A 59 4.83 -3.98 14.63
N LYS A 60 4.37 -2.97 15.33
CA LYS A 60 4.50 -2.83 16.78
C LYS A 60 5.93 -2.98 17.27
N LEU A 61 6.83 -2.33 16.53
CA LEU A 61 8.23 -2.28 16.91
C LEU A 61 8.38 -1.43 18.19
N ARG A 62 9.45 -1.68 18.91
CA ARG A 62 9.72 -0.95 20.14
C ARG A 62 9.90 0.54 19.85
N GLY A 63 9.38 1.38 20.75
CA GLY A 63 9.51 2.82 20.67
C GLY A 63 8.37 3.46 19.91
N ASN A 64 8.50 4.77 19.71
CA ASN A 64 7.45 5.58 19.14
C ASN A 64 7.44 5.63 17.61
N ASP A 65 8.49 5.12 16.99
CA ASP A 65 8.65 5.23 15.52
C ASP A 65 7.50 4.60 14.76
N ALA A 66 7.08 3.39 15.15
CA ALA A 66 5.98 2.72 14.48
C ALA A 66 4.66 3.47 14.63
N ASN A 67 4.44 4.04 15.81
CA ASN A 67 3.22 4.81 16.07
C ASN A 67 3.22 6.13 15.33
N GLU A 68 4.39 6.75 15.18
CA GLU A 68 4.52 8.01 14.45
C GLU A 68 4.29 7.77 12.95
N GLY A 69 4.78 6.65 12.42
CA GLY A 69 4.51 6.27 11.05
C GLY A 69 3.03 6.10 10.79
N GLU A 70 2.33 5.46 11.72
CA GLU A 70 0.89 5.29 11.64
C GLU A 70 0.17 6.64 11.64
N LYS A 71 0.56 7.54 12.54
CA LYS A 71 -0.05 8.87 12.62
C LYS A 71 0.18 9.66 11.35
N PHE A 72 1.39 9.59 10.80
CA PHE A 72 1.71 10.26 9.56
C PHE A 72 0.82 9.76 8.42
N CYS A 73 0.72 8.46 8.27
CA CYS A 73 -0.09 7.86 7.22
C CYS A 73 -1.55 8.24 7.35
N LYS A 74 -2.06 8.22 8.57
CA LYS A 74 -3.45 8.59 8.84
C LYS A 74 -3.73 10.05 8.47
N SER A 75 -2.84 10.95 8.89
CA SER A 75 -2.94 12.37 8.58
C SER A 75 -2.87 12.62 7.09
N TYR A 76 -1.94 11.96 6.42
CA TYR A 76 -1.73 12.17 5.00
C TYR A 76 -2.94 11.71 4.19
N CYS A 77 -3.47 10.54 4.52
CA CYS A 77 -4.68 10.03 3.87
C CYS A 77 -5.88 10.92 4.12
N GLY A 78 -5.99 11.45 5.35
CA GLY A 78 -7.05 12.40 5.67
C GLY A 78 -6.99 13.65 4.81
N ALA A 79 -5.77 14.17 4.60
CA ALA A 79 -5.57 15.35 3.77
C ALA A 79 -5.93 15.09 2.31
N LEU A 80 -5.73 13.87 1.84
CA LEU A 80 -6.06 13.49 0.45
C LEU A 80 -7.47 12.94 0.29
N ASN A 81 -8.23 12.82 1.38
CA ASN A 81 -9.55 12.20 1.38
C ASN A 81 -9.52 10.76 0.88
N VAL A 82 -8.51 10.02 1.31
CA VAL A 82 -8.37 8.60 0.97
C VAL A 82 -8.80 7.77 2.18
N PRO A 83 -9.72 6.80 2.02
CA PRO A 83 -10.06 5.89 3.11
C PRO A 83 -8.81 5.16 3.60
N PHE A 84 -8.65 5.11 4.91
CA PHE A 84 -7.43 4.60 5.52
C PHE A 84 -7.75 3.54 6.57
N SER A 85 -6.98 2.45 6.53
CA SER A 85 -7.06 1.39 7.53
C SER A 85 -5.67 1.12 8.09
N CYS A 86 -5.61 0.79 9.36
CA CYS A 86 -4.36 0.43 10.00
C CYS A 86 -4.53 -0.87 10.76
N VAL A 87 -3.59 -1.79 10.58
CA VAL A 87 -3.60 -3.08 11.26
C VAL A 87 -2.29 -3.25 12.01
N GLY A 88 -2.39 -3.59 13.30
CA GLY A 88 -1.21 -3.89 14.10
C GLY A 88 -0.93 -5.38 14.10
N VAL A 89 0.35 -5.76 14.03
CA VAL A 89 0.77 -7.15 14.05
C VAL A 89 1.95 -7.34 14.98
N ASP A 90 2.01 -8.48 15.64
CA ASP A 90 3.14 -8.86 16.47
C ASP A 90 4.04 -9.80 15.64
N VAL A 91 4.95 -9.18 14.91
CA VAL A 91 5.86 -9.92 14.02
C VAL A 91 6.77 -10.85 14.81
N ASP A 92 7.24 -10.39 15.98
CA ASP A 92 8.17 -11.17 16.79
C ASP A 92 7.56 -12.49 17.25
N SER A 93 6.34 -12.45 17.75
CA SER A 93 5.64 -13.66 18.19
C SER A 93 5.42 -14.63 17.04
N PHE A 94 5.02 -14.11 15.88
CA PHE A 94 4.81 -14.94 14.70
C PHE A 94 6.10 -15.58 14.22
N ALA A 95 7.20 -14.83 14.23
CA ALA A 95 8.51 -15.35 13.83
C ALA A 95 8.94 -16.47 14.73
N LYS A 96 8.81 -16.30 16.04
CA LYS A 96 9.20 -17.32 17.02
C LYS A 96 8.35 -18.57 16.91
N LYS A 97 7.04 -18.39 16.75
CA LYS A 97 6.12 -19.51 16.66
C LYS A 97 6.39 -20.36 15.42
N ASN A 98 6.74 -19.73 14.32
CA ASN A 98 6.96 -20.42 13.05
C ASN A 98 8.42 -20.74 12.75
N LYS A 99 9.30 -20.38 13.67
CA LYS A 99 10.75 -20.64 13.54
C LYS A 99 11.34 -20.06 12.26
N ILE A 100 10.97 -18.81 11.97
CA ILE A 100 11.47 -18.08 10.81
C ILE A 100 12.05 -16.74 11.27
N SER A 101 12.77 -16.07 10.37
CA SER A 101 13.38 -14.79 10.68
C SER A 101 12.31 -13.72 10.87
N PHE A 102 12.66 -12.65 11.56
CA PHE A 102 11.79 -11.50 11.73
C PHE A 102 11.38 -10.90 10.39
N GLU A 103 12.33 -10.80 9.46
CA GLU A 103 12.06 -10.25 8.14
C GLU A 103 11.06 -11.09 7.35
N GLU A 104 11.27 -12.41 7.38
CA GLU A 104 10.37 -13.34 6.70
C GLU A 104 8.97 -13.30 7.30
N ALA A 105 8.88 -13.26 8.62
CA ALA A 105 7.61 -13.16 9.32
C ALA A 105 6.86 -11.89 8.95
N GLY A 106 7.58 -10.76 8.92
CA GLY A 106 6.99 -9.48 8.54
C GLY A 106 6.46 -9.50 7.11
N ARG A 107 7.21 -10.10 6.21
CA ARG A 107 6.81 -10.20 4.81
C ARG A 107 5.55 -11.04 4.66
N ILE A 108 5.51 -12.19 5.29
CA ILE A 108 4.35 -13.09 5.22
C ILE A 108 3.10 -12.42 5.80
N LEU A 109 3.23 -11.84 6.99
CA LEU A 109 2.10 -11.19 7.63
C LEU A 109 1.58 -10.02 6.82
N ARG A 110 2.50 -9.24 6.24
CA ARG A 110 2.10 -8.10 5.43
C ARG A 110 1.28 -8.53 4.23
N TYR A 111 1.73 -9.56 3.51
CA TYR A 111 1.00 -10.08 2.37
C TYR A 111 -0.38 -10.57 2.74
N GLU A 112 -0.48 -11.37 3.80
CA GLU A 112 -1.76 -11.92 4.23
C GLU A 112 -2.75 -10.82 4.62
N ILE A 113 -2.28 -9.85 5.37
CA ILE A 113 -3.14 -8.76 5.85
C ILE A 113 -3.64 -7.90 4.70
N ILE A 114 -2.74 -7.51 3.81
CA ILE A 114 -3.10 -6.66 2.68
C ILE A 114 -4.08 -7.39 1.77
N GLU A 115 -3.81 -8.65 1.46
CA GLU A 115 -4.66 -9.43 0.59
C GLU A 115 -6.04 -9.65 1.19
N ASN A 116 -6.10 -10.00 2.48
CA ASN A 116 -7.37 -10.19 3.16
C ASN A 116 -8.18 -8.90 3.21
N HIS A 117 -7.52 -7.79 3.50
CA HIS A 117 -8.20 -6.50 3.54
C HIS A 117 -8.72 -6.10 2.17
N CYS A 118 -7.92 -6.32 1.14
CA CYS A 118 -8.32 -6.03 -0.24
C CYS A 118 -9.61 -6.77 -0.61
N ARG A 119 -9.67 -8.05 -0.27
CA ARG A 119 -10.87 -8.85 -0.52
C ARG A 119 -12.05 -8.39 0.31
N LYS A 120 -11.79 -8.04 1.58
CA LYS A 120 -12.85 -7.62 2.50
C LYS A 120 -13.54 -6.35 2.01
N ILE A 121 -12.80 -5.40 1.48
CA ILE A 121 -13.39 -4.15 0.99
C ILE A 121 -13.80 -4.21 -0.48
N GLY A 122 -13.65 -5.36 -1.11
CA GLY A 122 -14.10 -5.55 -2.50
C GLY A 122 -13.19 -4.91 -3.53
N PHE A 123 -11.92 -4.73 -3.20
CA PHE A 123 -10.95 -4.14 -4.14
C PHE A 123 -10.28 -5.23 -4.96
N ASN A 124 -9.80 -4.88 -6.13
CA ASN A 124 -9.24 -5.86 -7.07
C ASN A 124 -7.75 -5.69 -7.36
N LYS A 125 -7.14 -4.63 -6.86
CA LYS A 125 -5.70 -4.42 -7.08
C LYS A 125 -5.01 -3.95 -5.82
N ILE A 126 -3.73 -4.30 -5.71
CA ILE A 126 -2.87 -3.87 -4.62
C ILE A 126 -1.66 -3.17 -5.23
N ALA A 127 -1.33 -2.02 -4.69
CA ALA A 127 -0.18 -1.25 -5.13
C ALA A 127 0.80 -1.07 -3.97
N THR A 128 2.08 -1.29 -4.25
CA THR A 128 3.13 -1.07 -3.26
C THR A 128 4.16 -0.09 -3.80
N GLY A 129 4.84 0.59 -2.89
CA GLY A 129 5.86 1.57 -3.28
C GLY A 129 7.12 0.97 -3.86
N HIS A 130 7.31 -0.33 -3.70
CA HIS A 130 8.54 -0.97 -4.17
C HIS A 130 8.55 -1.20 -5.68
N ASN A 131 7.41 -1.53 -6.25
CA ASN A 131 7.36 -1.86 -7.66
C ASN A 131 5.94 -1.76 -8.19
N LEU A 132 5.75 -0.80 -9.09
CA LEU A 132 4.44 -0.60 -9.72
C LEU A 132 4.02 -1.76 -10.62
N THR A 133 4.99 -2.57 -11.07
CA THR A 133 4.69 -3.67 -11.96
C THR A 133 4.30 -4.96 -11.26
N ASP A 134 4.62 -5.08 -9.97
CA ASP A 134 4.33 -6.30 -9.22
C ASP A 134 2.92 -6.40 -8.70
N ASN A 135 2.22 -5.29 -8.69
CA ASN A 135 0.99 -5.18 -7.92
C ASN A 135 -0.14 -6.04 -8.41
N SER A 136 -0.34 -6.06 -9.71
CA SER A 136 -1.45 -6.82 -10.29
C SER A 136 -1.12 -8.28 -10.46
N GLU A 137 0.15 -8.64 -10.46
CA GLU A 137 0.58 -10.01 -10.71
C GLU A 137 0.65 -10.83 -9.46
N THR A 138 1.03 -10.21 -8.36
CA THR A 138 1.22 -10.91 -7.10
C THR A 138 -0.08 -11.12 -6.35
N VAL A 139 -1.11 -10.56 -6.86
CA VAL A 139 -2.42 -10.59 -6.22
C VAL A 139 -3.39 -11.60 -6.84
#